data_cb0ca4c631c37cd82e7eb0ca56270706
#
_entry.id   cb0ca4c631c37cd82e7eb0ca56270706
#
_cell.length_a   1.000
_cell.length_b   1.000
_cell.length_c   1.000
_cell.angle_alpha   90.00
_cell.angle_beta   90.00
_cell.angle_gamma   90.00
#
_symmetry.space_group_name_H-M   'P 1'
#
loop_
_entity.id
_entity.type
_entity.pdbx_description
1 polymer ?
#
loop_
_entity_poly.entity_id
_entity_poly.type
_entity_poly.pdbx_seq_one_letter_code
_entity_poly.pdbx_strand_id
1 'polypeptide(L)'
;DDIVSKKLVPPFAIMAYTKEAPIDTILYPFAEYSPEYQAILWARENNKECRFFDLESDIILGLEKRDDETKDEEIISETNPKKSIETDMEGFWERTLEQSEDMQAYRAGSALFGESIRKDTNADDKSFIRDTVRESFMKRKIKEYIEKGFDTEKIVAITGAFHTSAIESLE
;
A
#
# COMPACT_ATOMS: atom_id res chain seq x y z
N ASP A 1 -2.72 -16.71 -10.09
CA ASP A 1 -2.92 -18.08 -9.58
C ASP A 1 -1.73 -18.64 -8.79
N ASP A 2 -0.50 -18.14 -9.01
CA ASP A 2 0.69 -18.69 -8.37
C ASP A 2 0.82 -18.31 -6.89
N ILE A 3 0.39 -17.11 -6.50
CA ILE A 3 0.48 -16.60 -5.12
C ILE A 3 -0.24 -17.49 -4.12
N VAL A 4 -1.38 -18.05 -4.50
CA VAL A 4 -2.17 -18.95 -3.66
C VAL A 4 -2.08 -20.41 -4.11
N SER A 5 -1.02 -20.76 -4.83
CA SER A 5 -0.77 -22.15 -5.20
C SER A 5 -0.40 -22.97 -3.96
N LYS A 6 -0.78 -24.25 -3.94
CA LYS A 6 -0.40 -25.15 -2.83
C LYS A 6 1.11 -25.33 -2.65
N LYS A 7 1.92 -24.77 -3.56
CA LYS A 7 3.39 -24.84 -3.53
C LYS A 7 4.03 -23.68 -2.78
N LEU A 8 3.29 -22.55 -2.63
CA LEU A 8 3.75 -21.38 -1.90
C LEU A 8 3.07 -21.36 -0.53
N VAL A 9 3.86 -21.42 0.51
CA VAL A 9 3.41 -21.36 1.91
C VAL A 9 4.03 -20.10 2.52
N PRO A 10 3.23 -19.17 3.07
CA PRO A 10 3.76 -18.01 3.76
C PRO A 10 4.68 -18.39 4.96
N PRO A 11 5.70 -17.58 5.29
CA PRO A 11 6.02 -16.31 4.65
C PRO A 11 6.83 -16.47 3.35
N PHE A 12 6.50 -15.66 2.34
CA PHE A 12 7.28 -15.53 1.11
C PHE A 12 7.25 -14.09 0.60
N ALA A 13 8.08 -13.76 -0.36
CA ALA A 13 8.03 -12.46 -1.02
C ALA A 13 8.10 -12.62 -2.54
N ILE A 14 7.42 -11.70 -3.23
CA ILE A 14 7.59 -11.50 -4.66
C ILE A 14 8.58 -10.38 -4.84
N MET A 15 9.58 -10.57 -5.70
CA MET A 15 10.59 -9.58 -6.01
C MET A 15 10.42 -9.13 -7.46
N ALA A 16 10.21 -7.83 -7.65
CA ALA A 16 10.38 -7.16 -8.94
C ALA A 16 11.76 -6.50 -8.98
N TYR A 17 12.43 -6.56 -10.11
CA TYR A 17 13.76 -5.96 -10.27
C TYR A 17 14.02 -5.48 -11.70
N THR A 18 14.90 -4.47 -11.85
CA THR A 18 15.37 -4.02 -13.16
C THR A 18 16.33 -5.03 -13.75
N LYS A 19 16.32 -5.18 -15.10
CA LYS A 19 17.23 -6.11 -15.80
C LYS A 19 18.61 -5.51 -16.04
N GLU A 20 18.72 -4.19 -16.03
CA GLU A 20 19.94 -3.44 -16.34
C GLU A 20 20.51 -2.81 -15.07
N ALA A 21 21.83 -2.72 -14.99
CA ALA A 21 22.51 -2.08 -13.86
C ALA A 21 22.35 -0.54 -13.91
N PRO A 22 22.18 0.14 -12.75
CA PRO A 22 22.08 -0.45 -11.40
C PRO A 22 20.80 -1.26 -11.23
N ILE A 23 20.90 -2.34 -10.46
CA ILE A 23 19.74 -3.21 -10.18
C ILE A 23 18.93 -2.63 -9.03
N ASP A 24 17.76 -2.11 -9.36
CA ASP A 24 16.76 -1.66 -8.39
C ASP A 24 15.76 -2.78 -8.13
N THR A 25 15.27 -2.89 -6.90
CA THR A 25 14.38 -3.98 -6.48
C THR A 25 13.23 -3.50 -5.62
N ILE A 26 12.05 -4.09 -5.82
CA ILE A 26 10.91 -3.96 -4.92
C ILE A 26 10.56 -5.35 -4.38
N LEU A 27 10.35 -5.45 -3.08
CA LEU A 27 9.89 -6.66 -2.42
C LEU A 27 8.45 -6.50 -1.95
N TYR A 28 7.61 -7.46 -2.31
CA TYR A 28 6.22 -7.57 -1.85
C TYR A 28 6.14 -8.78 -0.90
N PRO A 29 6.25 -8.57 0.42
CA PRO A 29 6.18 -9.64 1.39
C PRO A 29 4.74 -10.12 1.59
N PHE A 30 4.57 -11.43 1.77
CA PHE A 30 3.30 -12.07 2.10
C PHE A 30 3.49 -12.93 3.35
N ALA A 31 2.81 -12.56 4.41
CA ALA A 31 2.64 -13.40 5.59
C ALA A 31 1.24 -14.02 5.59
N GLU A 32 1.02 -15.05 6.40
CA GLU A 32 -0.29 -15.70 6.50
C GLU A 32 -1.39 -14.71 6.91
N TYR A 33 -1.05 -13.75 7.78
CA TYR A 33 -1.95 -12.71 8.28
C TYR A 33 -2.04 -11.47 7.38
N SER A 34 -1.27 -11.38 6.29
CA SER A 34 -1.31 -10.21 5.40
C SER A 34 -2.70 -10.05 4.79
N PRO A 35 -3.34 -8.87 4.90
CA PRO A 35 -4.70 -8.62 4.39
C PRO A 35 -4.83 -8.94 2.90
N GLU A 36 -3.80 -8.60 2.11
CA GLU A 36 -3.74 -8.88 0.67
C GLU A 36 -3.74 -10.38 0.40
N TYR A 37 -2.97 -11.15 1.17
CA TYR A 37 -2.91 -12.60 1.01
C TYR A 37 -4.25 -13.25 1.38
N GLN A 38 -4.85 -12.84 2.50
CA GLN A 38 -6.16 -13.32 2.94
C GLN A 38 -7.26 -12.99 1.93
N ALA A 39 -7.23 -11.79 1.34
CA ALA A 39 -8.18 -11.41 0.30
C ALA A 39 -8.06 -12.27 -0.96
N ILE A 40 -6.83 -12.56 -1.40
CA ILE A 40 -6.58 -13.41 -2.57
C ILE A 40 -7.07 -14.85 -2.31
N LEU A 41 -6.80 -15.40 -1.11
CA LEU A 41 -7.30 -16.70 -0.68
C LEU A 41 -8.82 -16.74 -0.72
N TRP A 42 -9.46 -15.78 -0.05
CA TRP A 42 -10.92 -15.70 0.00
C TRP A 42 -11.55 -15.58 -1.38
N ALA A 43 -11.00 -14.72 -2.24
CA ALA A 43 -11.49 -14.53 -3.60
C ALA A 43 -11.41 -15.84 -4.40
N ARG A 44 -10.31 -16.57 -4.27
CA ARG A 44 -10.16 -17.89 -4.92
C ARG A 44 -11.15 -18.91 -4.43
N GLU A 45 -11.32 -19.05 -3.10
CA GLU A 45 -12.25 -20.01 -2.49
C GLU A 45 -13.71 -19.74 -2.87
N ASN A 46 -14.05 -18.46 -3.06
CA ASN A 46 -15.41 -18.03 -3.39
C ASN A 46 -15.62 -17.78 -4.90
N ASN A 47 -14.65 -18.13 -5.77
CA ASN A 47 -14.69 -17.89 -7.21
C ASN A 47 -14.98 -16.41 -7.55
N LYS A 48 -14.34 -15.48 -6.82
CA LYS A 48 -14.45 -14.04 -7.07
C LYS A 48 -13.25 -13.55 -7.86
N GLU A 49 -13.47 -12.53 -8.67
CA GLU A 49 -12.40 -11.84 -9.35
C GLU A 49 -11.53 -11.09 -8.33
N CYS A 50 -10.22 -11.20 -8.47
CA CYS A 50 -9.24 -10.48 -7.68
C CYS A 50 -8.21 -9.86 -8.62
N ARG A 51 -7.91 -8.58 -8.42
CA ARG A 51 -6.98 -7.80 -9.24
C ARG A 51 -6.10 -6.93 -8.36
N PHE A 52 -4.85 -6.83 -8.74
CA PHE A 52 -3.98 -5.78 -8.25
C PHE A 52 -4.37 -4.48 -8.97
N PHE A 53 -4.41 -3.37 -8.24
CA PHE A 53 -4.88 -2.10 -8.76
C PHE A 53 -3.97 -0.92 -8.45
N ASP A 54 -2.80 -1.16 -7.87
CA ASP A 54 -1.72 -0.18 -7.72
C ASP A 54 -0.91 -0.06 -9.03
N LEU A 55 -0.01 0.91 -9.08
CA LEU A 55 0.92 1.09 -10.20
C LEU A 55 1.76 -0.17 -10.43
N GLU A 56 2.08 -0.41 -11.69
CA GLU A 56 2.99 -1.49 -12.07
C GLU A 56 4.40 -1.25 -11.51
N SER A 57 5.09 -2.33 -11.15
CA SER A 57 6.40 -2.25 -10.48
C SER A 57 7.47 -1.52 -11.29
N ASP A 58 7.42 -1.58 -12.61
CA ASP A 58 8.33 -0.86 -13.50
C ASP A 58 8.13 0.65 -13.45
N ILE A 59 6.88 1.10 -13.32
CA ILE A 59 6.55 2.52 -13.15
C ILE A 59 7.03 3.01 -11.78
N ILE A 60 6.82 2.22 -10.72
CA ILE A 60 7.26 2.57 -9.36
C ILE A 60 8.79 2.70 -9.34
N LEU A 61 9.52 1.72 -9.86
CA LEU A 61 10.98 1.74 -9.96
C LEU A 61 11.49 2.93 -10.78
N GLY A 62 10.78 3.28 -11.86
CA GLY A 62 11.12 4.45 -12.68
C GLY A 62 10.92 5.78 -11.96
N LEU A 63 9.93 5.88 -11.08
CA LEU A 63 9.69 7.07 -10.25
C LEU A 63 10.75 7.18 -9.16
N GLU A 64 11.11 6.10 -8.48
CA GLU A 64 12.14 6.07 -7.43
C GLU A 64 13.50 6.46 -7.98
N LYS A 65 13.87 5.97 -9.16
CA LYS A 65 15.14 6.32 -9.82
C LYS A 65 15.25 7.83 -10.11
N ARG A 66 14.17 8.47 -10.56
CA ARG A 66 14.15 9.92 -10.78
C ARG A 66 14.32 10.71 -9.48
N ASP A 67 13.80 10.18 -8.38
CA ASP A 67 13.94 10.80 -7.06
C ASP A 67 15.39 10.73 -6.57
N ASP A 68 16.11 9.66 -6.84
CA ASP A 68 17.51 9.50 -6.46
C ASP A 68 18.46 10.35 -7.32
N GLU A 69 18.24 10.47 -8.62
CA GLU A 69 19.02 11.32 -9.52
C GLU A 69 19.00 12.81 -9.14
N THR A 70 17.98 13.24 -8.38
CA THR A 70 17.87 14.64 -7.90
C THR A 70 18.41 14.85 -6.49
N LYS A 71 18.92 13.81 -5.82
CA LYS A 71 19.51 13.89 -4.46
C LYS A 71 20.99 14.32 -4.44
N ASP A 72 21.66 14.45 -5.59
CA ASP A 72 23.10 14.77 -5.66
C ASP A 72 23.47 16.19 -5.19
N GLU A 73 22.52 17.02 -4.72
CA GLU A 73 22.79 18.37 -4.25
C GLU A 73 22.40 18.68 -2.77
N GLU A 74 21.81 17.74 -2.04
CA GLU A 74 21.50 18.00 -0.63
C GLU A 74 22.39 17.19 0.32
N ILE A 75 23.34 17.92 0.95
CA ILE A 75 24.21 17.45 2.02
C ILE A 75 23.36 16.90 3.17
N ILE A 76 23.63 15.64 3.48
CA ILE A 76 23.09 14.87 4.59
C ILE A 76 23.22 15.65 5.91
N SER A 77 22.14 16.17 6.43
CA SER A 77 22.05 16.49 7.86
C SER A 77 21.46 15.25 8.57
N GLU A 78 22.35 14.42 9.09
CA GLU A 78 22.01 13.31 9.96
C GLU A 78 21.46 13.81 11.29
N THR A 79 20.18 14.07 11.35
CA THR A 79 19.43 13.95 12.60
C THR A 79 18.05 13.40 12.24
N ASN A 80 17.92 12.08 12.36
CA ASN A 80 16.71 11.39 12.02
C ASN A 80 15.80 11.28 13.26
N PRO A 81 14.89 12.24 13.53
CA PRO A 81 13.91 12.12 14.61
C PRO A 81 12.84 11.06 14.30
N LYS A 82 12.79 10.56 13.06
CA LYS A 82 11.81 9.55 12.63
C LYS A 82 11.90 8.22 13.41
N LYS A 83 13.09 7.85 13.91
CA LYS A 83 13.28 6.54 14.55
C LYS A 83 12.60 6.41 15.93
N SER A 84 12.40 7.50 16.66
CA SER A 84 11.70 7.50 17.95
C SER A 84 10.18 7.55 17.80
N ILE A 85 9.70 8.15 16.71
CA ILE A 85 8.27 8.23 16.38
C ILE A 85 7.76 6.88 15.86
N GLU A 86 8.55 6.19 15.02
CA GLU A 86 8.18 4.86 14.49
C GLU A 86 7.96 3.84 15.60
N THR A 87 8.83 3.78 16.62
CA THR A 87 8.70 2.81 17.73
C THR A 87 7.47 3.08 18.59
N ASP A 88 7.09 4.35 18.76
CA ASP A 88 5.91 4.72 19.54
C ASP A 88 4.61 4.48 18.72
N MET A 89 4.67 4.65 17.42
CA MET A 89 3.56 4.42 16.49
C MET A 89 3.24 2.93 16.32
N GLU A 90 4.25 2.05 16.19
CA GLU A 90 4.04 0.59 16.19
C GLU A 90 3.39 0.11 17.49
N GLY A 91 3.91 0.55 18.64
CA GLY A 91 3.32 0.22 19.94
C GLY A 91 1.91 0.77 20.15
N PHE A 92 1.58 1.94 19.57
CA PHE A 92 0.23 2.48 19.57
C PHE A 92 -0.70 1.64 18.70
N TRP A 93 -0.27 1.28 17.48
CA TRP A 93 -1.01 0.45 16.54
C TRP A 93 -1.35 -0.91 17.16
N GLU A 94 -0.34 -1.62 17.66
CA GLU A 94 -0.50 -2.92 18.28
C GLU A 94 -1.52 -2.89 19.45
N ARG A 95 -1.34 -1.94 20.39
CA ARG A 95 -2.21 -1.85 21.58
C ARG A 95 -3.62 -1.38 21.28
N THR A 96 -3.81 -0.54 20.27
CA THR A 96 -5.08 0.16 20.05
C THR A 96 -5.92 -0.47 18.96
N LEU A 97 -5.29 -0.99 17.92
CA LEU A 97 -5.98 -1.49 16.74
C LEU A 97 -5.93 -3.01 16.61
N GLU A 98 -4.75 -3.62 16.73
CA GLU A 98 -4.62 -5.07 16.52
C GLU A 98 -5.31 -5.90 17.64
N GLN A 99 -5.48 -5.34 18.83
CA GLN A 99 -6.20 -6.00 19.92
C GLN A 99 -7.70 -5.72 19.90
N SER A 100 -8.21 -4.97 18.93
CA SER A 100 -9.65 -4.69 18.84
C SER A 100 -10.41 -5.89 18.26
N GLU A 101 -11.34 -6.42 19.01
CA GLU A 101 -12.27 -7.46 18.54
C GLU A 101 -13.43 -6.86 17.71
N ASP A 102 -13.64 -5.54 17.81
CA ASP A 102 -14.65 -4.83 17.03
C ASP A 102 -14.08 -4.39 15.65
N MET A 103 -14.54 -5.05 14.60
CA MET A 103 -14.12 -4.77 13.24
C MET A 103 -14.47 -3.34 12.79
N GLN A 104 -15.55 -2.75 13.29
CA GLN A 104 -15.92 -1.36 12.96
C GLN A 104 -14.95 -0.38 13.63
N ALA A 105 -14.61 -0.62 14.89
CA ALA A 105 -13.62 0.17 15.62
C ALA A 105 -12.23 0.05 14.97
N TYR A 106 -11.84 -1.16 14.56
CA TYR A 106 -10.60 -1.40 13.83
C TYR A 106 -10.54 -0.58 12.52
N ARG A 107 -11.57 -0.65 11.69
CA ARG A 107 -11.63 0.10 10.42
C ARG A 107 -11.58 1.61 10.63
N ALA A 108 -12.39 2.13 11.56
CA ALA A 108 -12.42 3.55 11.87
C ALA A 108 -11.07 4.04 12.43
N GLY A 109 -10.47 3.27 13.33
CA GLY A 109 -9.16 3.57 13.92
C GLY A 109 -8.04 3.55 12.86
N SER A 110 -8.03 2.56 11.98
CA SER A 110 -7.07 2.48 10.87
C SER A 110 -7.20 3.65 9.90
N ALA A 111 -8.41 4.06 9.57
CA ALA A 111 -8.66 5.22 8.71
C ALA A 111 -8.17 6.53 9.36
N LEU A 112 -8.50 6.76 10.64
CA LEU A 112 -8.04 7.93 11.38
C LEU A 112 -6.51 7.97 11.51
N PHE A 113 -5.89 6.82 11.75
CA PHE A 113 -4.44 6.71 11.81
C PHE A 113 -3.79 7.07 10.47
N GLY A 114 -4.28 6.51 9.36
CA GLY A 114 -3.79 6.83 8.03
C GLY A 114 -3.96 8.31 7.67
N GLU A 115 -5.10 8.90 8.04
CA GLU A 115 -5.37 10.32 7.83
C GLU A 115 -4.43 11.21 8.68
N SER A 116 -4.11 10.81 9.91
CA SER A 116 -3.15 11.53 10.77
C SER A 116 -1.76 11.56 10.14
N ILE A 117 -1.23 10.40 9.71
CA ILE A 117 0.07 10.32 9.03
C ILE A 117 0.06 11.21 7.78
N ARG A 118 -1.02 11.16 7.01
CA ARG A 118 -1.15 11.95 5.78
C ARG A 118 -1.12 13.45 6.04
N LYS A 119 -1.77 13.93 7.10
CA LYS A 119 -1.76 15.36 7.50
C LYS A 119 -0.38 15.82 7.96
N ASP A 120 0.39 14.95 8.60
CA ASP A 120 1.74 15.25 9.08
C ASP A 120 2.81 15.15 7.98
N THR A 121 2.44 14.61 6.79
CA THR A 121 3.36 14.50 5.65
C THR A 121 3.37 15.80 4.86
N ASN A 122 4.57 16.32 4.55
CA ASN A 122 4.70 17.50 3.72
C ASN A 122 4.24 17.21 2.28
N ALA A 123 3.37 18.08 1.74
CA ALA A 123 2.84 17.94 0.39
C ALA A 123 3.93 18.08 -0.71
N ASP A 124 5.04 18.73 -0.40
CA ASP A 124 6.19 18.90 -1.31
C ASP A 124 7.17 17.71 -1.24
N ASP A 125 6.93 16.75 -0.34
CA ASP A 125 7.74 15.54 -0.25
C ASP A 125 7.52 14.67 -1.51
N LYS A 126 8.62 14.25 -2.13
CA LYS A 126 8.60 13.41 -3.32
C LYS A 126 7.85 12.10 -3.08
N SER A 127 7.96 11.54 -1.88
CA SER A 127 7.23 10.34 -1.47
C SER A 127 5.73 10.60 -1.48
N PHE A 128 5.27 11.75 -0.98
CA PHE A 128 3.86 12.14 -1.00
C PHE A 128 3.35 12.35 -2.42
N ILE A 129 4.14 13.00 -3.28
CA ILE A 129 3.79 13.18 -4.71
C ILE A 129 3.63 11.83 -5.40
N ARG A 130 4.57 10.90 -5.17
CA ARG A 130 4.49 9.54 -5.71
C ARG A 130 3.24 8.81 -5.23
N ASP A 131 2.92 8.91 -3.94
CA ASP A 131 1.72 8.29 -3.38
C ASP A 131 0.44 8.90 -3.97
N THR A 132 0.40 10.20 -4.23
CA THR A 132 -0.71 10.86 -4.93
C THR A 132 -0.90 10.32 -6.35
N VAL A 133 0.19 10.04 -7.07
CA VAL A 133 0.13 9.42 -8.41
C VAL A 133 -0.43 8.00 -8.33
N ARG A 134 0.02 7.20 -7.35
CA ARG A 134 -0.50 5.85 -7.09
C ARG A 134 -1.99 5.86 -6.77
N GLU A 135 -2.42 6.76 -5.90
CA GLU A 135 -3.82 6.92 -5.51
C GLU A 135 -4.72 7.32 -6.69
N SER A 136 -4.23 8.21 -7.54
CA SER A 136 -4.95 8.59 -8.77
C SER A 136 -5.11 7.41 -9.72
N PHE A 137 -4.10 6.56 -9.82
CA PHE A 137 -4.16 5.32 -10.60
C PHE A 137 -5.16 4.33 -9.99
N MET A 138 -5.09 4.10 -8.66
CA MET A 138 -6.01 3.21 -7.94
C MET A 138 -7.46 3.66 -8.10
N LYS A 139 -7.76 4.95 -7.93
CA LYS A 139 -9.10 5.53 -8.17
C LYS A 139 -9.59 5.27 -9.59
N ARG A 140 -8.74 5.50 -10.59
CA ARG A 140 -9.08 5.23 -11.98
C ARG A 140 -9.43 3.75 -12.19
N LYS A 141 -8.67 2.83 -11.57
CA LYS A 141 -8.96 1.40 -11.68
C LYS A 141 -10.31 1.04 -11.05
N ILE A 142 -10.66 1.61 -9.92
CA ILE A 142 -11.98 1.41 -9.30
C ILE A 142 -13.09 1.97 -10.22
N LYS A 143 -12.92 3.19 -10.74
CA LYS A 143 -13.87 3.79 -11.68
C LYS A 143 -14.09 2.93 -12.94
N GLU A 144 -13.03 2.35 -13.51
CA GLU A 144 -13.13 1.44 -14.64
C GLU A 144 -14.05 0.23 -14.36
N TYR A 145 -14.04 -0.30 -13.11
CA TYR A 145 -14.93 -1.40 -12.72
C TYR A 145 -16.38 -0.94 -12.55
N ILE A 146 -16.58 0.23 -11.96
CA ILE A 146 -17.92 0.84 -11.84
C ILE A 146 -18.52 1.08 -13.23
N GLU A 147 -17.76 1.63 -14.16
CA GLU A 147 -18.18 1.87 -15.55
C GLU A 147 -18.49 0.57 -16.31
N LYS A 148 -17.84 -0.54 -15.98
CA LYS A 148 -18.16 -1.88 -16.50
C LYS A 148 -19.46 -2.45 -15.91
N GLY A 149 -20.11 -1.75 -14.99
CA GLY A 149 -21.38 -2.15 -14.38
C GLY A 149 -21.25 -2.97 -13.11
N PHE A 150 -20.06 -3.03 -12.48
CA PHE A 150 -19.93 -3.61 -11.15
C PHE A 150 -20.59 -2.70 -10.12
N ASP A 151 -21.38 -3.30 -9.25
CA ASP A 151 -22.02 -2.62 -8.13
C ASP A 151 -20.96 -2.20 -7.11
N THR A 152 -20.97 -0.92 -6.73
CA THR A 152 -20.00 -0.36 -5.77
C THR A 152 -20.01 -1.09 -4.43
N GLU A 153 -21.17 -1.58 -3.98
CA GLU A 153 -21.30 -2.36 -2.74
C GLU A 153 -20.62 -3.73 -2.82
N LYS A 154 -20.24 -4.18 -4.02
CA LYS A 154 -19.57 -5.46 -4.28
C LYS A 154 -18.09 -5.32 -4.61
N ILE A 155 -17.57 -4.10 -4.61
CA ILE A 155 -16.15 -3.81 -4.83
C ILE A 155 -15.49 -3.63 -3.46
N VAL A 156 -14.50 -4.49 -3.18
CA VAL A 156 -13.67 -4.39 -1.97
C VAL A 156 -12.26 -4.01 -2.39
N ALA A 157 -11.79 -2.86 -1.94
CA ALA A 157 -10.41 -2.42 -2.11
C ALA A 157 -9.63 -2.62 -0.81
N ILE A 158 -8.46 -3.25 -0.90
CA ILE A 158 -7.55 -3.45 0.24
C ILE A 158 -6.32 -2.60 0.01
N THR A 159 -6.08 -1.67 0.90
CA THR A 159 -5.01 -0.67 0.79
C THR A 159 -4.36 -0.44 2.14
N GLY A 160 -3.14 0.08 2.13
CA GLY A 160 -2.54 0.64 3.34
C GLY A 160 -3.39 1.79 3.90
N ALA A 161 -3.40 1.95 5.23
CA ALA A 161 -4.21 2.95 5.93
C ALA A 161 -3.99 4.38 5.41
N PHE A 162 -2.76 4.72 5.02
CA PHE A 162 -2.40 6.02 4.45
C PHE A 162 -3.20 6.39 3.20
N HIS A 163 -3.51 5.42 2.35
CA HIS A 163 -4.21 5.64 1.08
C HIS A 163 -5.74 5.64 1.20
N THR A 164 -6.28 5.15 2.32
CA THR A 164 -7.72 4.89 2.47
C THR A 164 -8.56 6.15 2.25
N SER A 165 -8.25 7.23 2.96
CA SER A 165 -9.01 8.50 2.86
C SER A 165 -8.93 9.12 1.46
N ALA A 166 -7.79 8.97 0.78
CA ALA A 166 -7.64 9.47 -0.58
C ALA A 166 -8.49 8.68 -1.58
N ILE A 167 -8.64 7.37 -1.38
CA ILE A 167 -9.36 6.48 -2.29
C ILE A 167 -10.87 6.55 -2.06
N GLU A 168 -11.34 6.74 -0.82
CA GLU A 168 -12.76 6.90 -0.50
C GLU A 168 -13.40 8.08 -1.22
N SER A 169 -12.68 9.19 -1.41
CA SER A 169 -13.14 10.31 -2.24
C SER A 169 -12.89 9.98 -3.72
N LEU A 170 -13.83 9.31 -4.38
CA LEU A 170 -13.76 9.00 -5.82
C LEU A 170 -13.95 10.23 -6.74
N GLU A 171 -13.85 11.44 -6.23
CA GLU A 171 -13.87 12.68 -6.99
C GLU A 171 -12.60 12.91 -7.80
#